data_5284e930e10d3d656820e2401400c52c
#
_entry.id   5284e930e10d3d656820e2401400c52c
#
_cell.length_a   1.000
_cell.length_b   1.000
_cell.length_c   1.000
_cell.angle_alpha   90.00
_cell.angle_beta   90.00
_cell.angle_gamma   90.00
#
_symmetry.space_group_name_H-M   'P 1'
#
loop_
_entity.id
_entity.type
_entity.pdbx_description
1 polymer ?
#
loop_
_entity_poly.entity_id
_entity_poly.type
_entity_poly.pdbx_seq_one_letter_code
_entity_poly.pdbx_strand_id
1 'polypeptide(L)'
;MTKADIINKISTQTGLPKKDVAITVESFMEELRQSLINKENVYLRGFGSFILKRRAEKTARNISKNTTITIPAHNIPAFKPCKDFLTQVK
;
A
#
# COMPACT_ATOMS: atom_id res chain seq x y z
N MET A 1 1.30 -14.09 -5.14
CA MET A 1 -0.04 -14.14 -4.52
C MET A 1 -0.84 -12.93 -4.94
N THR A 2 -2.04 -13.14 -5.45
CA THR A 2 -2.94 -12.07 -5.90
C THR A 2 -4.04 -11.80 -4.87
N LYS A 3 -4.84 -10.76 -5.12
CA LYS A 3 -6.03 -10.49 -4.30
C LYS A 3 -6.96 -11.70 -4.27
N ALA A 4 -7.18 -12.33 -5.42
CA ALA A 4 -8.03 -13.53 -5.51
C ALA A 4 -7.50 -14.67 -4.66
N ASP A 5 -6.19 -14.88 -4.65
CA ASP A 5 -5.56 -15.92 -3.82
C ASP A 5 -5.75 -15.64 -2.34
N ILE A 6 -5.62 -14.38 -1.93
CA ILE A 6 -5.84 -13.98 -0.53
C ILE A 6 -7.28 -14.24 -0.12
N ILE A 7 -8.23 -13.85 -0.96
CA ILE A 7 -9.66 -14.05 -0.70
C ILE A 7 -9.97 -15.54 -0.53
N ASN A 8 -9.44 -16.39 -1.43
CA ASN A 8 -9.64 -17.83 -1.36
C ASN A 8 -9.08 -18.41 -0.06
N LYS A 9 -7.87 -18.01 0.33
CA LYS A 9 -7.24 -18.49 1.57
C LYS A 9 -8.03 -18.10 2.80
N ILE A 10 -8.45 -16.84 2.88
CA ILE A 10 -9.24 -16.35 4.02
C ILE A 10 -10.56 -17.10 4.10
N SER A 11 -11.25 -17.27 2.97
CA SER A 11 -12.51 -17.99 2.92
C SER A 11 -12.35 -19.42 3.43
N THR A 12 -11.29 -20.10 3.00
CA THR A 12 -11.00 -21.47 3.42
C THR A 12 -10.69 -21.56 4.91
N GLN A 13 -9.89 -20.63 5.42
CA GLN A 13 -9.46 -20.64 6.82
C GLN A 13 -10.55 -20.24 7.80
N THR A 14 -11.43 -19.33 7.40
CA THR A 14 -12.46 -18.78 8.30
C THR A 14 -13.83 -19.43 8.14
N GLY A 15 -14.07 -20.10 7.01
CA GLY A 15 -15.38 -20.62 6.67
C GLY A 15 -16.36 -19.57 6.16
N LEU A 16 -15.91 -18.33 5.98
CA LEU A 16 -16.74 -17.25 5.45
C LEU A 16 -16.93 -17.41 3.94
N PRO A 17 -18.11 -17.05 3.40
CA PRO A 17 -18.31 -17.08 1.94
C PRO A 17 -17.33 -16.16 1.21
N LYS A 18 -16.84 -16.61 0.07
CA LYS A 18 -15.89 -15.81 -0.74
C LYS A 18 -16.44 -14.43 -1.09
N LYS A 19 -17.73 -14.33 -1.34
CA LYS A 19 -18.37 -13.05 -1.63
C LYS A 19 -18.20 -12.06 -0.49
N ASP A 20 -18.43 -12.50 0.75
CA ASP A 20 -18.30 -11.65 1.93
C ASP A 20 -16.85 -11.26 2.19
N VAL A 21 -15.93 -12.21 2.00
CA VAL A 21 -14.50 -11.93 2.13
C VAL A 21 -14.04 -10.93 1.08
N ALA A 22 -14.49 -11.08 -0.16
CA ALA A 22 -14.14 -10.15 -1.25
C ALA A 22 -14.60 -8.74 -0.95
N ILE A 23 -15.84 -8.59 -0.50
CA ILE A 23 -16.39 -7.27 -0.13
C ILE A 23 -15.55 -6.64 0.98
N THR A 24 -15.21 -7.41 2.00
CA THR A 24 -14.43 -6.91 3.14
C THR A 24 -13.02 -6.50 2.71
N VAL A 25 -12.34 -7.33 1.93
CA VAL A 25 -10.98 -7.04 1.45
C VAL A 25 -10.96 -5.79 0.58
N GLU A 26 -11.91 -5.69 -0.35
CA GLU A 26 -11.98 -4.52 -1.24
C GLU A 26 -12.34 -3.25 -0.48
N SER A 27 -13.25 -3.33 0.47
CA SER A 27 -13.61 -2.18 1.32
C SER A 27 -12.43 -1.73 2.18
N PHE A 28 -11.67 -2.68 2.72
CA PHE A 28 -10.47 -2.37 3.49
C PHE A 28 -9.44 -1.61 2.65
N MET A 29 -9.17 -2.08 1.44
CA MET A 29 -8.24 -1.41 0.55
C MET A 29 -8.72 -0.02 0.14
N GLU A 30 -10.02 0.15 -0.08
CA GLU A 30 -10.59 1.44 -0.44
C GLU A 30 -10.50 2.44 0.72
N GLU A 31 -10.80 2.01 1.94
CA GLU A 31 -10.65 2.86 3.12
C GLU A 31 -9.20 3.29 3.31
N LEU A 32 -8.26 2.36 3.11
CA LEU A 32 -6.84 2.65 3.18
C LEU A 32 -6.44 3.70 2.16
N ARG A 33 -6.91 3.53 0.93
CA ARG A 33 -6.62 4.45 -0.18
C ARG A 33 -7.16 5.85 0.12
N GLN A 34 -8.42 5.94 0.53
CA GLN A 34 -9.06 7.22 0.83
C GLN A 34 -8.38 7.94 2.01
N SER A 35 -7.98 7.20 3.02
CA SER A 35 -7.27 7.77 4.16
C SER A 35 -5.97 8.45 3.71
N LEU A 36 -5.18 7.77 2.88
CA LEU A 36 -3.92 8.32 2.39
C LEU A 36 -4.14 9.48 1.41
N ILE A 37 -5.19 9.43 0.59
CA ILE A 37 -5.56 10.55 -0.28
C ILE A 37 -5.87 11.79 0.56
N ASN A 38 -6.52 11.61 1.71
CA ASN A 38 -6.85 12.68 2.65
C ASN A 38 -5.70 13.03 3.60
N LYS A 39 -4.50 12.53 3.32
CA LYS A 39 -3.27 12.78 4.10
C LYS A 39 -3.33 12.26 5.53
N GLU A 40 -4.07 11.19 5.74
CA GLU A 40 -4.14 10.50 7.03
C GLU A 40 -3.40 9.17 6.94
N ASN A 41 -2.41 8.98 7.80
CA ASN A 41 -1.70 7.71 7.88
C ASN A 41 -2.58 6.65 8.54
N VAL A 42 -2.38 5.38 8.17
CA VAL A 42 -3.13 4.27 8.73
C VAL A 42 -2.18 3.38 9.53
N TYR A 43 -2.49 3.15 10.79
CA TYR A 43 -1.67 2.35 11.68
C TYR A 43 -2.40 1.05 12.01
N LEU A 44 -1.79 -0.07 11.65
CA LEU A 44 -2.33 -1.41 11.90
C LEU A 44 -1.47 -2.10 12.93
N ARG A 45 -1.96 -2.15 14.16
CA ARG A 45 -1.22 -2.72 15.29
C ARG A 45 -0.82 -4.17 15.00
N GLY A 46 0.46 -4.47 15.20
CA GLY A 46 0.99 -5.81 14.98
C GLY A 46 1.35 -6.12 13.54
N PHE A 47 1.07 -5.20 12.61
CA PHE A 47 1.35 -5.38 11.20
C PHE A 47 2.30 -4.31 10.68
N GLY A 48 1.88 -3.07 10.71
CA GLY A 48 2.69 -1.96 10.22
C GLY A 48 1.84 -0.72 10.00
N SER A 49 2.41 0.22 9.28
CA SER A 49 1.77 1.50 9.01
C SER A 49 1.81 1.80 7.53
N PHE A 50 0.68 2.28 7.00
CA PHE A 50 0.63 2.86 5.67
C PHE A 50 0.74 4.36 5.83
N ILE A 51 1.80 4.94 5.29
CA ILE A 51 2.15 6.34 5.50
C ILE A 51 2.36 7.04 4.17
N LEU A 52 2.30 8.36 4.22
CA LEU A 52 2.73 9.20 3.11
C LEU A 52 4.19 9.52 3.29
N LYS A 53 4.97 9.28 2.25
CA LYS A 53 6.38 9.60 2.21
C LYS A 53 6.59 10.72 1.20
N ARG A 54 7.27 11.77 1.62
CA ARG A 54 7.54 12.87 0.72
C ARG A 54 8.76 12.58 -0.13
N ARG A 55 8.57 12.68 -1.43
CA ARG A 55 9.66 12.63 -2.39
C ARG A 55 10.07 14.05 -2.74
N ALA A 56 11.35 14.35 -2.59
CA ALA A 56 11.89 15.65 -2.97
C ALA A 56 11.86 15.84 -4.48
N GLU A 57 11.89 17.10 -4.91
CA GLU A 57 12.03 17.44 -6.31
C GLU A 57 13.26 16.74 -6.89
N LYS A 58 13.09 16.17 -8.07
CA LYS A 58 14.15 15.41 -8.73
C LYS A 58 14.26 15.83 -10.18
N THR A 59 15.50 15.98 -10.63
CA THR A 59 15.80 16.26 -12.02
C THR A 59 16.20 14.98 -12.73
N ALA A 60 15.52 14.65 -13.82
CA ALA A 60 15.81 13.49 -14.62
C ALA A 60 16.12 13.92 -16.05
N ARG A 61 17.07 13.24 -16.68
CA ARG A 61 17.44 13.52 -18.07
C ARG A 61 16.69 12.59 -19.01
N ASN A 62 16.05 13.19 -20.01
CA ASN A 62 15.42 12.40 -21.07
C ASN A 62 16.46 12.13 -22.16
N ILE A 63 16.93 10.90 -22.23
CA ILE A 63 18.00 10.49 -23.14
C ILE A 63 17.59 10.62 -24.61
N SER A 64 16.34 10.29 -24.94
CA SER A 64 15.86 10.30 -26.32
C SER A 64 15.71 11.71 -26.89
N LYS A 65 15.39 12.69 -26.06
CA LYS A 65 15.22 14.10 -26.47
C LYS A 65 16.37 14.98 -26.02
N ASN A 66 17.31 14.43 -25.28
CA ASN A 66 18.44 15.16 -24.72
C ASN A 66 18.02 16.42 -23.94
N THR A 67 16.89 16.31 -23.23
CA THR A 67 16.34 17.38 -22.40
C THR A 67 16.30 16.96 -20.95
N THR A 68 16.24 17.96 -20.06
CA THR A 68 16.13 17.75 -18.64
C THR A 68 14.67 17.89 -18.22
N ILE A 69 14.17 16.89 -17.45
CA ILE A 69 12.82 16.89 -16.94
C ILE A 69 12.89 17.07 -15.42
N THR A 70 12.13 18.02 -14.90
CA THR A 70 12.02 18.24 -13.47
C THR A 70 10.76 17.54 -12.96
N ILE A 71 10.94 16.62 -12.01
CA ILE A 71 9.84 15.95 -11.32
C ILE A 71 9.60 16.71 -10.02
N PRO A 72 8.43 17.35 -9.84
CA PRO A 72 8.18 18.14 -8.64
C PRO A 72 8.11 17.28 -7.39
N ALA A 73 8.33 17.89 -6.24
CA ALA A 73 8.15 17.22 -4.95
C ALA A 73 6.70 16.75 -4.81
N HIS A 74 6.52 15.54 -4.31
CA HIS A 74 5.19 14.92 -4.18
C HIS A 74 5.18 13.90 -3.06
N ASN A 75 3.98 13.54 -2.62
CA ASN A 75 3.80 12.49 -1.63
C ASN A 75 3.52 11.16 -2.34
N ILE A 76 4.10 10.09 -1.81
CA ILE A 76 3.82 8.73 -2.28
C ILE A 76 3.36 7.87 -1.11
N PRO A 77 2.46 6.91 -1.36
CA PRO A 77 2.12 5.94 -0.33
C PRO A 77 3.29 4.99 -0.10
N ALA A 78 3.50 4.63 1.17
CA ALA A 78 4.55 3.69 1.55
C ALA A 78 4.06 2.82 2.70
N PHE A 79 4.60 1.62 2.79
CA PHE A 79 4.33 0.71 3.88
C PHE A 79 5.56 0.58 4.77
N LYS A 80 5.37 0.83 6.07
CA LYS A 80 6.42 0.64 7.07
C LYS A 80 6.01 -0.53 7.97
N PRO A 81 6.65 -1.70 7.85
CA PRO A 81 6.31 -2.84 8.69
C PRO A 81 6.66 -2.58 10.15
N CYS A 82 5.90 -3.19 11.07
CA CYS A 82 6.23 -3.11 12.48
C CYS A 82 7.45 -3.97 12.78
N LYS A 83 8.05 -3.75 13.95
CA LYS A 83 9.28 -4.44 14.35
C LYS A 83 9.10 -5.96 14.36
N ASP A 84 8.00 -6.45 14.89
CA ASP A 84 7.72 -7.89 14.95
C ASP A 84 7.60 -8.50 13.56
N PHE A 85 6.93 -7.81 12.65
CA PHE A 85 6.79 -8.27 11.27
C PHE A 85 8.15 -8.33 10.57
N LEU A 86 8.97 -7.31 10.74
CA LEU A 86 10.33 -7.30 10.18
C LEU A 86 11.14 -8.50 10.66
N THR A 87 11.04 -8.85 11.92
CA THR A 87 11.76 -9.98 12.50
C THR A 87 11.31 -11.31 11.90
N GLN A 88 10.01 -11.46 11.65
CA GLN A 88 9.43 -12.69 11.11
C GLN A 88 9.81 -12.96 9.65
N VAL A 89 10.15 -11.93 8.89
CA VAL A 89 10.44 -12.05 7.46
C VAL A 89 11.88 -12.46 7.19
N LYS A 90 12.78 -12.30 8.12
CA LYS A 90 14.21 -12.62 7.96
C LYS A 90 14.45 -14.08 7.68
#